data_6fc1fb4de92ff08d569cd4ac2c85e19a
#
_entry.id   6fc1fb4de92ff08d569cd4ac2c85e19a
#
_cell.length_a   1.000
_cell.length_b   1.000
_cell.length_c   1.000
_cell.angle_alpha   90.00
_cell.angle_beta   90.00
_cell.angle_gamma   90.00
#
_symmetry.space_group_name_H-M   'P 1'
#
loop_
_entity.id
_entity.type
_entity.pdbx_description
1 polymer ?
#
loop_
_entity_poly.entity_id
_entity_poly.type
_entity_poly.pdbx_seq_one_letter_code
_entity_poly.pdbx_strand_id
1 'polypeptide(L)'
;RYRSSAASDVYKRQVHARGLICMPITADRANQLMLPPMVSDNESKSGTNFTISIEAAKGVTTGISAHERSHTILTAIAEGAKPHDLSRPGHIFPLIAHQGGVLKRAGHTEAAVDLARLAGLQPGGVICEIMNEDGTMARYPQLREFADRHKMLLITIEDLIQYRKHME
;
A
#
# COMPACT_ATOMS: atom_id res chain seq x y z
N ARG A 1 -8.99 6.79 20.76
CA ARG A 1 -9.55 7.97 20.04
C ARG A 1 -8.64 8.41 18.87
N TYR A 2 -8.22 7.49 18.00
CA TYR A 2 -7.46 7.83 16.78
C TYR A 2 -8.03 7.09 15.58
N ARG A 3 -9.36 7.11 15.38
CA ARG A 3 -10.01 6.48 14.22
C ARG A 3 -10.18 7.40 13.01
N SER A 4 -9.80 8.67 13.10
CA SER A 4 -9.88 9.59 11.94
C SER A 4 -8.59 9.72 11.15
N SER A 5 -7.48 9.12 11.59
CA SER A 5 -6.16 9.35 11.01
C SER A 5 -5.89 8.55 9.74
N ALA A 6 -6.32 7.29 9.65
CA ALA A 6 -5.95 6.44 8.50
C ALA A 6 -6.50 6.97 7.16
N ALA A 7 -7.78 7.31 7.09
CA ALA A 7 -8.38 7.84 5.85
C ALA A 7 -7.80 9.21 5.47
N SER A 8 -7.64 10.11 6.46
CA SER A 8 -7.06 11.44 6.20
C SER A 8 -5.58 11.35 5.84
N ASP A 9 -4.85 10.37 6.37
CA ASP A 9 -3.46 10.14 6.05
C ASP A 9 -3.28 9.58 4.64
N VAL A 10 -4.09 8.59 4.23
CA VAL A 10 -4.10 8.11 2.85
C VAL A 10 -4.36 9.26 1.87
N TYR A 11 -5.38 10.09 2.14
CA TYR A 11 -5.72 11.22 1.30
C TYR A 11 -4.58 12.26 1.21
N LYS A 12 -3.99 12.66 2.35
CA LYS A 12 -3.01 13.75 2.39
C LYS A 12 -1.62 13.32 1.94
N ARG A 13 -1.14 12.16 2.38
CA ARG A 13 0.24 11.75 2.18
C ARG A 13 0.56 11.30 0.76
N GLN A 14 -0.40 10.75 0.04
CA GLN A 14 -0.18 10.32 -1.33
C GLN A 14 0.26 11.47 -2.27
N VAL A 15 -0.20 12.70 -2.03
CA VAL A 15 0.18 13.86 -2.86
C VAL A 15 1.58 14.36 -2.60
N HIS A 16 2.18 14.02 -1.46
CA HIS A 16 3.56 14.39 -1.14
C HIS A 16 4.58 13.45 -1.76
N ALA A 17 4.27 12.16 -1.90
CA ALA A 17 5.20 11.14 -2.38
C ALA A 17 5.43 11.16 -3.90
N ARG A 18 4.37 11.38 -4.69
CA ARG A 18 4.37 11.52 -6.16
C ARG A 18 4.65 10.27 -6.98
N GLY A 19 4.77 9.11 -6.34
CA GLY A 19 4.96 7.81 -7.00
C GLY A 19 3.65 7.14 -7.40
N LEU A 20 3.73 5.84 -7.69
CA LEU A 20 2.57 5.01 -7.97
C LEU A 20 1.86 4.61 -6.67
N ILE A 21 0.57 4.88 -6.56
CA ILE A 21 -0.19 4.45 -5.37
C ILE A 21 -0.47 2.97 -5.45
N CYS A 22 0.26 2.21 -4.64
CA CYS A 22 0.08 0.78 -4.51
C CYS A 22 -0.59 0.41 -3.18
N MET A 23 -1.33 -0.70 -3.20
CA MET A 23 -2.07 -1.19 -2.04
C MET A 23 -1.63 -2.62 -1.69
N PRO A 24 -0.59 -2.80 -0.86
CA PRO A 24 -0.25 -4.09 -0.27
C PRO A 24 -1.43 -4.71 0.47
N ILE A 25 -1.76 -5.95 0.11
CA ILE A 25 -2.82 -6.76 0.72
C ILE A 25 -2.36 -8.20 0.89
N THR A 26 -3.07 -8.96 1.70
CA THR A 26 -2.84 -10.40 1.82
C THR A 26 -3.40 -11.16 0.62
N ALA A 27 -2.89 -12.37 0.38
CA ALA A 27 -3.45 -13.28 -0.62
C ALA A 27 -4.94 -13.59 -0.37
N ASP A 28 -5.32 -13.75 0.90
CA ASP A 28 -6.72 -13.99 1.28
C ASP A 28 -7.62 -12.82 0.88
N ARG A 29 -7.16 -11.58 1.09
CA ARG A 29 -7.89 -10.39 0.67
C ARG A 29 -8.00 -10.31 -0.86
N ALA A 30 -6.93 -10.59 -1.58
CA ALA A 30 -6.95 -10.64 -3.04
C ALA A 30 -7.95 -11.68 -3.56
N ASN A 31 -7.95 -12.87 -2.96
CA ASN A 31 -8.91 -13.95 -3.27
C ASN A 31 -10.35 -13.53 -2.96
N GLN A 32 -10.60 -12.96 -1.76
CA GLN A 32 -11.92 -12.46 -1.37
C GLN A 32 -12.49 -11.44 -2.37
N LEU A 33 -11.63 -10.56 -2.87
CA LEU A 33 -12.00 -9.52 -3.83
C LEU A 33 -11.94 -10.00 -5.28
N MET A 34 -11.59 -11.28 -5.53
CA MET A 34 -11.42 -11.86 -6.87
C MET A 34 -10.46 -11.03 -7.75
N LEU A 35 -9.29 -10.71 -7.21
CA LEU A 35 -8.25 -9.95 -7.91
C LEU A 35 -7.19 -10.90 -8.48
N PRO A 36 -7.24 -11.23 -9.77
CA PRO A 36 -6.22 -12.06 -10.41
C PRO A 36 -4.91 -11.28 -10.54
N PRO A 37 -3.77 -11.98 -10.74
CA PRO A 37 -2.52 -11.36 -11.13
C PRO A 37 -2.71 -10.49 -12.38
N MET A 38 -1.95 -9.39 -12.44
CA MET A 38 -1.99 -8.47 -13.59
C MET A 38 -1.51 -9.14 -14.89
N VAL A 39 -0.56 -10.07 -14.76
CA VAL A 39 0.01 -10.85 -15.87
C VAL A 39 0.10 -12.32 -15.46
N SER A 40 0.05 -13.21 -16.46
CA SER A 40 0.21 -14.66 -16.24
C SER A 40 1.66 -15.04 -15.92
N ASP A 41 2.61 -14.30 -16.48
CA ASP A 41 4.05 -14.48 -16.25
C ASP A 41 4.66 -13.17 -15.75
N ASN A 42 5.21 -13.21 -14.55
CA ASN A 42 5.73 -12.01 -13.88
C ASN A 42 7.24 -11.86 -14.17
N GLU A 43 7.58 -11.03 -15.12
CA GLU A 43 8.96 -10.72 -15.51
C GLU A 43 9.58 -9.56 -14.71
N SER A 44 8.90 -9.04 -13.65
CA SER A 44 9.42 -7.93 -12.89
C SER A 44 10.68 -8.31 -12.12
N LYS A 45 11.74 -7.48 -12.21
CA LYS A 45 13.05 -7.72 -11.56
C LYS A 45 12.95 -7.90 -10.04
N SER A 46 11.99 -7.25 -9.41
CA SER A 46 11.77 -7.32 -7.95
C SER A 46 10.77 -8.40 -7.55
N GLY A 47 10.15 -9.10 -8.49
CA GLY A 47 9.14 -10.11 -8.23
C GLY A 47 7.88 -9.53 -7.54
N THR A 48 7.56 -8.26 -7.77
CA THR A 48 6.37 -7.61 -7.17
C THR A 48 5.10 -8.19 -7.77
N ASN A 49 4.25 -8.74 -6.92
CA ASN A 49 3.01 -9.41 -7.34
C ASN A 49 1.86 -8.41 -7.51
N PHE A 50 1.82 -7.72 -8.63
CA PHE A 50 0.69 -6.88 -8.99
C PHE A 50 -0.56 -7.71 -9.31
N THR A 51 -1.71 -7.26 -8.82
CA THR A 51 -3.00 -7.68 -9.35
C THR A 51 -3.46 -6.71 -10.45
N ILE A 52 -4.57 -7.02 -11.11
CA ILE A 52 -5.27 -6.01 -11.92
C ILE A 52 -5.59 -4.79 -11.05
N SER A 53 -5.56 -3.60 -11.65
CA SER A 53 -5.89 -2.35 -10.96
C SER A 53 -7.38 -2.27 -10.65
N ILE A 54 -7.74 -1.49 -9.64
CA ILE A 54 -9.11 -1.38 -9.12
C ILE A 54 -9.57 0.06 -8.98
N GLU A 55 -10.89 0.22 -8.98
CA GLU A 55 -11.60 1.43 -8.64
C GLU A 55 -12.79 1.11 -7.73
N ALA A 56 -13.25 2.03 -6.87
CA ALA A 56 -14.52 1.85 -6.19
C ALA A 56 -15.67 1.87 -7.22
N ALA A 57 -16.61 0.92 -7.12
CA ALA A 57 -17.73 0.84 -8.05
C ALA A 57 -18.72 2.00 -7.89
N LYS A 58 -18.68 2.71 -6.76
CA LYS A 58 -19.55 3.85 -6.44
C LYS A 58 -18.77 4.96 -5.75
N GLY A 59 -19.27 6.19 -5.88
CA GLY A 59 -18.69 7.34 -5.16
C GLY A 59 -17.43 7.92 -5.80
N VAL A 60 -17.15 7.57 -7.04
CA VAL A 60 -16.04 8.10 -7.84
C VAL A 60 -16.55 8.62 -9.20
N THR A 61 -15.80 9.54 -9.78
CA THR A 61 -16.02 10.07 -11.14
C THR A 61 -14.94 9.54 -12.08
N THR A 62 -13.78 10.19 -12.14
CA THR A 62 -12.62 9.72 -12.91
C THR A 62 -11.75 8.74 -12.14
N GLY A 63 -11.89 8.65 -10.82
CA GLY A 63 -11.11 7.76 -9.95
C GLY A 63 -9.70 8.24 -9.62
N ILE A 64 -9.17 9.27 -10.31
CA ILE A 64 -7.76 9.67 -10.23
C ILE A 64 -7.47 10.70 -9.13
N SER A 65 -8.47 11.44 -8.64
CA SER A 65 -8.23 12.39 -7.56
C SER A 65 -7.71 11.69 -6.30
N ALA A 66 -6.94 12.40 -5.47
CA ALA A 66 -6.43 11.83 -4.22
C ALA A 66 -7.57 11.36 -3.31
N HIS A 67 -8.69 12.07 -3.31
CA HIS A 67 -9.90 11.70 -2.57
C HIS A 67 -10.51 10.39 -3.09
N GLU A 68 -10.69 10.26 -4.40
CA GLU A 68 -11.31 9.07 -5.01
C GLU A 68 -10.40 7.84 -4.88
N ARG A 69 -9.08 8.00 -5.02
CA ARG A 69 -8.11 6.92 -4.74
C ARG A 69 -8.16 6.48 -3.28
N SER A 70 -8.26 7.43 -2.34
CA SER A 70 -8.44 7.11 -0.93
C SER A 70 -9.75 6.37 -0.68
N HIS A 71 -10.85 6.79 -1.32
CA HIS A 71 -12.14 6.12 -1.24
C HIS A 71 -12.07 4.67 -1.76
N THR A 72 -11.41 4.45 -2.90
CA THR A 72 -11.18 3.12 -3.46
C THR A 72 -10.42 2.21 -2.50
N ILE A 73 -9.33 2.71 -1.90
CA ILE A 73 -8.53 1.97 -0.92
C ILE A 73 -9.38 1.58 0.29
N LEU A 74 -10.12 2.53 0.86
CA LEU A 74 -10.97 2.27 2.02
C LEU A 74 -12.10 1.28 1.71
N THR A 75 -12.68 1.34 0.52
CA THR A 75 -13.66 0.35 0.04
C THR A 75 -13.04 -1.04 -0.04
N ALA A 76 -11.84 -1.16 -0.62
CA ALA A 76 -11.17 -2.45 -0.80
C ALA A 76 -10.68 -3.08 0.52
N ILE A 77 -10.33 -2.27 1.54
CA ILE A 77 -9.83 -2.78 2.83
C ILE A 77 -10.95 -3.00 3.86
N ALA A 78 -12.16 -2.53 3.62
CA ALA A 78 -13.29 -2.71 4.53
C ALA A 78 -13.50 -4.20 4.86
N GLU A 79 -13.88 -4.52 6.09
CA GLU A 79 -14.03 -5.90 6.56
C GLU A 79 -15.01 -6.71 5.70
N GLY A 80 -16.14 -6.12 5.34
CA GLY A 80 -17.18 -6.74 4.52
C GLY A 80 -17.04 -6.51 3.01
N ALA A 81 -15.89 -6.01 2.52
CA ALA A 81 -15.69 -5.70 1.11
C ALA A 81 -15.93 -6.93 0.20
N LYS A 82 -16.64 -6.70 -0.90
CA LYS A 82 -17.02 -7.72 -1.88
C LYS A 82 -16.51 -7.39 -3.27
N PRO A 83 -16.38 -8.38 -4.17
CA PRO A 83 -15.90 -8.13 -5.53
C PRO A 83 -16.68 -7.06 -6.31
N HIS A 84 -17.98 -6.96 -6.08
CA HIS A 84 -18.84 -5.99 -6.77
C HIS A 84 -18.81 -4.57 -6.19
N ASP A 85 -18.12 -4.36 -5.06
CA ASP A 85 -17.84 -3.03 -4.53
C ASP A 85 -16.73 -2.33 -5.32
N LEU A 86 -16.06 -3.08 -6.20
CA LEU A 86 -14.95 -2.63 -7.02
C LEU A 86 -15.23 -2.82 -8.51
N SER A 87 -14.82 -1.86 -9.32
CA SER A 87 -14.68 -1.97 -10.77
C SER A 87 -13.23 -2.21 -11.17
N ARG A 88 -13.02 -2.71 -12.36
CA ARG A 88 -11.73 -3.08 -12.96
C ARG A 88 -11.70 -2.70 -14.44
N PRO A 89 -10.65 -2.06 -14.96
CA PRO A 89 -9.47 -1.54 -14.24
C PRO A 89 -9.77 -0.27 -13.44
N GLY A 90 -8.78 0.28 -12.74
CA GLY A 90 -8.87 1.52 -12.00
C GLY A 90 -7.50 2.15 -11.73
N HIS A 91 -7.43 3.06 -10.74
CA HIS A 91 -6.25 3.88 -10.46
C HIS A 91 -5.54 3.49 -9.16
N ILE A 92 -5.94 2.39 -8.52
CA ILE A 92 -5.24 1.78 -7.38
C ILE A 92 -4.70 0.42 -7.83
N PHE A 93 -3.45 0.14 -7.42
CA PHE A 93 -2.69 -1.04 -7.81
C PHE A 93 -2.45 -1.95 -6.61
N PRO A 94 -3.31 -2.97 -6.38
CA PRO A 94 -3.10 -3.92 -5.30
C PRO A 94 -1.85 -4.78 -5.55
N LEU A 95 -1.11 -5.05 -4.47
CA LEU A 95 0.08 -5.91 -4.45
C LEU A 95 -0.16 -7.04 -3.46
N ILE A 96 0.04 -8.28 -3.89
CA ILE A 96 -0.09 -9.43 -2.99
C ILE A 96 1.22 -9.59 -2.20
N ALA A 97 1.16 -9.35 -0.88
CA ALA A 97 2.27 -9.59 0.02
C ALA A 97 2.55 -11.09 0.17
N HIS A 98 3.82 -11.44 0.26
CA HIS A 98 4.24 -12.81 0.51
C HIS A 98 3.76 -13.29 1.88
N GLN A 99 3.24 -14.51 1.95
CA GLN A 99 2.89 -15.14 3.23
C GLN A 99 4.15 -15.29 4.10
N GLY A 100 4.08 -14.86 5.37
CA GLY A 100 5.22 -14.75 6.27
C GLY A 100 5.82 -13.33 6.34
N GLY A 101 5.37 -12.40 5.51
CA GLY A 101 5.73 -10.99 5.60
C GLY A 101 7.21 -10.73 5.36
N VAL A 102 7.77 -9.73 6.06
CA VAL A 102 9.17 -9.30 5.88
C VAL A 102 10.20 -10.39 6.26
N LEU A 103 9.82 -11.37 7.07
CA LEU A 103 10.70 -12.49 7.40
C LEU A 103 10.89 -13.45 6.22
N LYS A 104 9.96 -13.46 5.29
CA LYS A 104 10.03 -14.29 4.08
C LYS A 104 10.56 -13.52 2.88
N ARG A 105 10.13 -12.29 2.71
CA ARG A 105 10.58 -11.37 1.65
C ARG A 105 10.78 -9.97 2.24
N ALA A 106 12.01 -9.48 2.22
CA ALA A 106 12.39 -8.17 2.76
C ALA A 106 11.94 -7.04 1.80
N GLY A 107 10.64 -6.88 1.62
CA GLY A 107 10.05 -5.90 0.70
C GLY A 107 9.08 -4.94 1.39
N HIS A 108 8.90 -3.75 0.79
CA HIS A 108 7.96 -2.74 1.29
C HIS A 108 6.50 -3.22 1.24
N THR A 109 6.15 -4.08 0.28
CA THR A 109 4.84 -4.73 0.19
C THR A 109 4.53 -5.53 1.45
N GLU A 110 5.47 -6.38 1.86
CA GLU A 110 5.37 -7.19 3.07
C GLU A 110 5.39 -6.33 4.32
N ALA A 111 6.26 -5.32 4.36
CA ALA A 111 6.37 -4.40 5.49
C ALA A 111 5.07 -3.65 5.77
N ALA A 112 4.37 -3.18 4.74
CA ALA A 112 3.10 -2.47 4.91
C ALA A 112 2.02 -3.37 5.54
N VAL A 113 1.93 -4.63 5.12
CA VAL A 113 0.98 -5.60 5.69
C VAL A 113 1.36 -5.96 7.12
N ASP A 114 2.65 -6.19 7.40
CA ASP A 114 3.14 -6.52 8.74
C ASP A 114 2.91 -5.37 9.72
N LEU A 115 3.21 -4.14 9.35
CA LEU A 115 2.97 -2.96 10.18
C LEU A 115 1.48 -2.80 10.51
N ALA A 116 0.59 -3.03 9.54
CA ALA A 116 -0.85 -3.00 9.77
C ALA A 116 -1.28 -4.08 10.80
N ARG A 117 -0.77 -5.32 10.65
CA ARG A 117 -1.04 -6.40 11.62
C ARG A 117 -0.52 -6.09 13.02
N LEU A 118 0.72 -5.61 13.13
CA LEU A 118 1.34 -5.24 14.41
C LEU A 118 0.58 -4.10 15.10
N ALA A 119 -0.04 -3.22 14.33
CA ALA A 119 -0.91 -2.16 14.84
C ALA A 119 -2.34 -2.62 15.17
N GLY A 120 -2.68 -3.91 15.01
CA GLY A 120 -4.03 -4.44 15.23
C GLY A 120 -5.06 -3.95 14.22
N LEU A 121 -4.61 -3.56 13.02
CA LEU A 121 -5.46 -3.10 11.93
C LEU A 121 -5.72 -4.21 10.91
N GLN A 122 -6.64 -3.96 9.97
CA GLN A 122 -6.82 -4.83 8.81
C GLN A 122 -5.49 -4.97 8.05
N PRO A 123 -5.08 -6.20 7.66
CA PRO A 123 -3.76 -6.48 7.10
C PRO A 123 -3.64 -6.00 5.65
N GLY A 124 -3.49 -4.71 5.50
CA GLY A 124 -3.29 -4.02 4.23
C GLY A 124 -2.78 -2.61 4.47
N GLY A 125 -2.12 -2.04 3.50
CA GLY A 125 -1.52 -0.72 3.61
C GLY A 125 -1.53 0.03 2.29
N VAL A 126 -0.92 1.21 2.31
CA VAL A 126 -0.68 2.02 1.12
C VAL A 126 0.79 2.36 1.08
N ILE A 127 1.41 2.14 -0.05
CA ILE A 127 2.79 2.56 -0.31
C ILE A 127 2.84 3.41 -1.57
N CYS A 128 3.77 4.35 -1.58
CA CYS A 128 4.03 5.22 -2.72
C CYS A 128 5.48 5.67 -2.67
N GLU A 129 6.17 5.60 -3.77
CA GLU A 129 7.55 6.04 -3.87
C GLU A 129 7.65 7.55 -3.68
N ILE A 130 8.70 7.99 -2.99
CA ILE A 130 9.00 9.42 -2.82
C ILE A 130 9.99 9.85 -3.89
N MET A 131 9.54 10.79 -4.74
CA MET A 131 10.36 11.39 -5.80
C MET A 131 10.86 12.77 -5.38
N ASN A 132 12.06 13.11 -5.83
CA ASN A 132 12.60 14.46 -5.76
C ASN A 132 11.84 15.42 -6.71
N GLU A 133 12.05 16.72 -6.55
CA GLU A 133 11.42 17.75 -7.40
C GLU A 133 11.79 17.60 -8.89
N ASP A 134 12.98 17.09 -9.18
CA ASP A 134 13.49 16.84 -10.53
C ASP A 134 12.97 15.52 -11.15
N GLY A 135 12.12 14.78 -10.43
CA GLY A 135 11.57 13.50 -10.86
C GLY A 135 12.45 12.29 -10.59
N THR A 136 13.66 12.47 -10.05
CA THR A 136 14.49 11.34 -9.63
C THR A 136 13.99 10.73 -8.33
N MET A 137 14.39 9.47 -8.05
CA MET A 137 13.98 8.80 -6.82
C MET A 137 14.75 9.32 -5.61
N ALA A 138 14.02 9.74 -4.57
CA ALA A 138 14.64 10.14 -3.30
C ALA A 138 15.39 8.95 -2.68
N ARG A 139 16.59 9.23 -2.16
CA ARG A 139 17.44 8.28 -1.44
C ARG A 139 17.57 8.70 0.02
N TYR A 140 18.29 7.93 0.83
CA TYR A 140 18.33 8.12 2.27
C TYR A 140 18.52 9.58 2.72
N PRO A 141 19.47 10.37 2.19
CA PRO A 141 19.63 11.76 2.61
C PRO A 141 18.38 12.60 2.38
N GLN A 142 17.79 12.53 1.18
CA GLN A 142 16.56 13.27 0.83
C GLN A 142 15.34 12.74 1.61
N LEU A 143 15.27 11.41 1.84
CA LEU A 143 14.20 10.80 2.64
C LEU A 143 14.25 11.27 4.10
N ARG A 144 15.45 11.48 4.66
CA ARG A 144 15.61 12.02 6.01
C ARG A 144 15.06 13.45 6.10
N GLU A 145 15.44 14.30 5.16
CA GLU A 145 14.92 15.68 5.07
C GLU A 145 13.39 15.71 4.86
N PHE A 146 12.89 14.84 4.01
CA PHE A 146 11.45 14.69 3.76
C PHE A 146 10.71 14.28 5.04
N ALA A 147 11.23 13.28 5.76
CA ALA A 147 10.63 12.79 7.00
C ALA A 147 10.59 13.90 8.07
N ASP A 148 11.68 14.64 8.24
CA ASP A 148 11.78 15.76 9.19
C ASP A 148 10.80 16.89 8.82
N ARG A 149 10.73 17.27 7.54
CA ARG A 149 9.81 18.30 7.02
C ARG A 149 8.35 17.96 7.26
N HIS A 150 7.99 16.69 7.04
CA HIS A 150 6.61 16.23 7.15
C HIS A 150 6.29 15.59 8.52
N LYS A 151 7.23 15.62 9.47
CA LYS A 151 7.11 15.03 10.82
C LYS A 151 6.69 13.55 10.74
N MET A 152 7.39 12.80 9.90
CA MET A 152 7.17 11.38 9.68
C MET A 152 8.26 10.55 10.34
N LEU A 153 7.91 9.35 10.76
CA LEU A 153 8.90 8.36 11.18
C LEU A 153 9.62 7.81 9.94
N LEU A 154 10.92 7.59 10.08
CA LEU A 154 11.75 6.91 9.10
C LEU A 154 12.27 5.61 9.75
N ILE A 155 11.85 4.48 9.21
CA ILE A 155 12.25 3.14 9.64
C ILE A 155 12.80 2.37 8.45
N THR A 156 13.58 1.33 8.71
CA THR A 156 14.08 0.43 7.66
C THR A 156 13.36 -0.91 7.68
N ILE A 157 13.39 -1.62 6.56
CA ILE A 157 12.90 -3.01 6.50
C ILE A 157 13.70 -3.89 7.45
N GLU A 158 15.00 -3.65 7.58
CA GLU A 158 15.87 -4.40 8.50
C GLU A 158 15.43 -4.24 9.97
N ASP A 159 15.13 -3.01 10.41
CA ASP A 159 14.62 -2.78 11.76
C ASP A 159 13.32 -3.55 12.03
N LEU A 160 12.43 -3.58 11.04
CA LEU A 160 11.17 -4.33 11.14
C LEU A 160 11.41 -5.85 11.18
N ILE A 161 12.37 -6.37 10.41
CA ILE A 161 12.77 -7.78 10.46
C ILE A 161 13.30 -8.13 11.85
N GLN A 162 14.19 -7.33 12.40
CA GLN A 162 14.74 -7.55 13.74
C GLN A 162 13.64 -7.49 14.81
N TYR A 163 12.76 -6.50 14.73
CA TYR A 163 11.62 -6.39 15.63
C TYR A 163 10.73 -7.65 15.59
N ARG A 164 10.37 -8.13 14.40
CA ARG A 164 9.55 -9.33 14.25
C ARG A 164 10.20 -10.59 14.77
N LYS A 165 11.53 -10.78 14.55
CA LYS A 165 12.29 -11.91 15.09
C LYS A 165 12.30 -11.97 16.61
N HIS A 166 12.20 -10.84 17.29
CA HIS A 166 12.14 -10.79 18.75
C HIS A 166 10.73 -11.04 19.31
N MET A 167 9.70 -11.00 18.47
CA MET A 167 8.31 -11.23 18.88
C MET A 167 7.82 -12.67 18.64
N GLU A 168 8.54 -13.45 17.83
CA GLU A 168 8.28 -14.87 17.58
C GLU A 168 9.05 -15.75 18.56
#